data_f1452029d2c67814f42f216f56ec7677
#
_entry.id   f1452029d2c67814f42f216f56ec7677
#
_cell.length_a   1.000
_cell.length_b   1.000
_cell.length_c   1.000
_cell.angle_alpha   90.00
_cell.angle_beta   90.00
_cell.angle_gamma   90.00
#
_symmetry.space_group_name_H-M   'P 1'
#
loop_
_entity.id
_entity.type
_entity.pdbx_description
1 polymer ?
#
loop_
_entity_poly.entity_id
_entity_poly.type
_entity_poly.pdbx_seq_one_letter_code
_entity_poly.pdbx_strand_id
1 'polypeptide(L)'
;DVTFVVEGQEVPAHKVLCLRCPYFRALLTGDMRESLMDRIAINDVRKDIFLRLLEYLYTDDVEVDLDMAMELFQAADQFGVERLKRMCESRMLGSIHVENAATIFHAADQHAAASLREKCLAFVLANFDAVTRTQAFEEMGRVNVDLVFEILKARNG
;
A
#
# COMPACT_ATOMS: atom_id res chain seq x y z
N ASP A 1 0.46 6.11 27.37
CA ASP A 1 0.09 7.16 26.47
C ASP A 1 -1.17 6.89 25.62
N VAL A 2 -1.10 5.98 24.66
CA VAL A 2 -2.24 5.63 23.84
C VAL A 2 -2.22 4.14 23.55
N THR A 3 -3.41 3.54 23.45
CA THR A 3 -3.55 2.14 23.05
C THR A 3 -4.40 2.09 21.79
N PHE A 4 -3.83 1.54 20.71
CA PHE A 4 -4.59 1.25 19.51
C PHE A 4 -5.18 -0.16 19.60
N VAL A 5 -6.39 -0.33 19.13
CA VAL A 5 -7.02 -1.65 19.04
C VAL A 5 -7.11 -2.02 17.57
N VAL A 6 -6.34 -3.03 17.18
CA VAL A 6 -6.21 -3.48 15.78
C VAL A 6 -6.55 -4.96 15.74
N GLU A 7 -7.51 -5.33 14.94
CA GLU A 7 -8.02 -6.72 14.88
C GLU A 7 -8.37 -7.28 16.26
N GLY A 8 -8.95 -6.43 17.13
CA GLY A 8 -9.33 -6.81 18.48
C GLY A 8 -8.18 -6.94 19.46
N GLN A 9 -6.94 -6.63 19.05
CA GLN A 9 -5.75 -6.72 19.90
C GLN A 9 -5.21 -5.34 20.24
N GLU A 10 -4.71 -5.19 21.45
CA GLU A 10 -4.16 -3.94 21.94
C GLU A 10 -2.73 -3.73 21.48
N VAL A 11 -2.45 -2.53 20.98
CA VAL A 11 -1.10 -2.11 20.58
C VAL A 11 -0.79 -0.80 21.31
N PRO A 12 0.02 -0.85 22.38
CA PRO A 12 0.41 0.37 23.09
C PRO A 12 1.40 1.19 22.26
N ALA A 13 1.29 2.51 22.36
CA ALA A 13 2.18 3.43 21.64
C ALA A 13 2.34 4.74 22.40
N HIS A 14 3.29 5.56 21.97
CA HIS A 14 3.57 6.87 22.56
C HIS A 14 2.98 7.97 21.69
N LYS A 15 2.09 8.78 22.24
CA LYS A 15 1.43 9.87 21.52
C LYS A 15 2.42 10.77 20.79
N VAL A 16 3.51 11.13 21.46
CA VAL A 16 4.49 12.07 20.91
C VAL A 16 5.11 11.56 19.60
N LEU A 17 5.31 10.25 19.47
CA LEU A 17 5.85 9.66 18.25
C LEU A 17 4.78 9.51 17.17
N CYS A 18 3.54 9.23 17.59
CA CYS A 18 2.42 9.13 16.67
C CYS A 18 2.06 10.48 16.05
N LEU A 19 2.37 11.59 16.70
CA LEU A 19 2.12 12.93 16.17
C LEU A 19 2.91 13.25 14.89
N ARG A 20 3.90 12.45 14.56
CA ARG A 20 4.63 12.56 13.29
C ARG A 20 3.79 12.13 12.10
N CYS A 21 2.71 11.42 12.35
CA CYS A 21 1.77 10.96 11.33
C CYS A 21 0.61 11.96 11.24
N PRO A 22 0.33 12.55 10.07
CA PRO A 22 -0.76 13.54 9.94
C PRO A 22 -2.12 13.03 10.42
N TYR A 23 -2.45 11.77 10.12
CA TYR A 23 -3.71 11.17 10.54
C TYR A 23 -3.83 11.13 12.08
N PHE A 24 -2.79 10.63 12.76
CA PHE A 24 -2.79 10.55 14.22
C PHE A 24 -2.72 11.93 14.86
N ARG A 25 -2.04 12.88 14.24
CA ARG A 25 -2.00 14.25 14.73
C ARG A 25 -3.42 14.82 14.77
N ALA A 26 -4.19 14.64 13.73
CA ALA A 26 -5.58 15.11 13.68
C ALA A 26 -6.44 14.43 14.75
N LEU A 27 -6.29 13.12 14.95
CA LEU A 27 -7.05 12.38 15.95
C LEU A 27 -6.66 12.75 17.38
N LEU A 28 -5.37 12.93 17.67
CA LEU A 28 -4.86 13.03 19.03
C LEU A 28 -4.77 14.48 19.54
N THR A 29 -4.84 15.47 18.67
CA THR A 29 -4.70 16.89 19.04
C THR A 29 -5.92 17.75 18.71
N GLY A 30 -6.91 17.21 18.02
CA GLY A 30 -8.12 17.95 17.68
C GLY A 30 -9.11 18.03 18.85
N ASP A 31 -10.15 18.84 18.66
CA ASP A 31 -11.27 18.92 19.62
C ASP A 31 -12.21 17.71 19.46
N MET A 32 -11.78 16.72 18.74
CA MET A 32 -12.52 15.49 18.52
C MET A 32 -12.54 14.63 19.77
N ARG A 33 -13.57 13.81 19.88
CA ARG A 33 -13.73 12.91 21.01
C ARG A 33 -12.51 11.98 21.19
N GLU A 34 -11.89 11.59 20.07
CA GLU A 34 -10.73 10.70 20.06
C GLU A 34 -9.52 11.30 20.77
N SER A 35 -9.37 12.62 20.77
CA SER A 35 -8.25 13.29 21.45
C SER A 35 -8.28 13.10 22.97
N LEU A 36 -9.45 12.78 23.53
CA LEU A 36 -9.65 12.56 24.95
C LEU A 36 -9.64 11.08 25.33
N MET A 37 -9.52 10.18 24.34
CA MET A 37 -9.55 8.75 24.58
C MET A 37 -8.14 8.17 24.69
N ASP A 38 -7.99 7.21 25.59
CA ASP A 38 -6.75 6.45 25.74
C ASP A 38 -6.70 5.24 24.79
N ARG A 39 -7.84 4.88 24.21
CA ARG A 39 -7.98 3.72 23.32
C ARG A 39 -8.61 4.16 22.02
N ILE A 40 -7.96 3.81 20.91
CA ILE A 40 -8.40 4.17 19.57
C ILE A 40 -8.48 2.91 18.71
N ALA A 41 -9.66 2.67 18.13
CA ALA A 41 -9.84 1.55 17.21
C ALA A 41 -9.27 1.90 15.83
N ILE A 42 -8.49 0.99 15.29
CA ILE A 42 -7.97 1.08 13.92
C ILE A 42 -8.67 0.00 13.11
N ASN A 43 -9.42 0.42 12.10
CA ASN A 43 -10.19 -0.49 11.24
C ASN A 43 -9.52 -0.61 9.87
N ASP A 44 -9.78 -1.73 9.21
CA ASP A 44 -9.37 -1.97 7.83
C ASP A 44 -7.85 -2.06 7.60
N VAL A 45 -7.09 -2.28 8.67
CA VAL A 45 -5.64 -2.51 8.58
C VAL A 45 -5.30 -3.74 9.43
N ARG A 46 -4.57 -4.69 8.86
CA ARG A 46 -4.11 -5.84 9.60
C ARG A 46 -3.07 -5.42 10.65
N LYS A 47 -3.03 -6.15 11.76
CA LYS A 47 -2.13 -5.82 12.86
C LYS A 47 -0.65 -5.80 12.45
N ASP A 48 -0.21 -6.77 11.67
CA ASP A 48 1.19 -6.84 11.22
C ASP A 48 1.56 -5.64 10.34
N ILE A 49 0.65 -5.17 9.50
CA ILE A 49 0.84 -3.96 8.69
C ILE A 49 0.90 -2.73 9.59
N PHE A 50 0.00 -2.63 10.57
CA PHE A 50 -0.02 -1.50 11.50
C PHE A 50 1.28 -1.44 12.32
N LEU A 51 1.81 -2.59 12.75
CA LEU A 51 3.07 -2.64 13.47
C LEU A 51 4.25 -2.14 12.61
N ARG A 52 4.26 -2.45 11.32
CA ARG A 52 5.28 -1.91 10.39
C ARG A 52 5.16 -0.39 10.24
N LEU A 53 3.94 0.11 10.18
CA LEU A 53 3.71 1.56 10.15
C LEU A 53 4.26 2.23 11.40
N LEU A 54 3.97 1.68 12.59
CA LEU A 54 4.49 2.21 13.84
C LEU A 54 6.01 2.13 13.91
N GLU A 55 6.61 1.03 13.46
CA GLU A 55 8.06 0.88 13.42
C GLU A 55 8.69 2.02 12.61
N TYR A 56 8.09 2.33 11.45
CA TYR A 56 8.55 3.46 10.64
C TYR A 56 8.43 4.79 11.39
N LEU A 57 7.30 5.03 12.07
CA LEU A 57 7.11 6.27 12.81
C LEU A 57 8.11 6.42 13.95
N TYR A 58 8.53 5.31 14.55
CA TYR A 58 9.47 5.32 15.67
C TYR A 58 10.93 5.48 15.22
N THR A 59 11.28 4.91 14.07
CA THR A 59 12.69 4.76 13.65
C THR A 59 13.04 5.46 12.34
N ASP A 60 12.06 5.97 11.61
CA ASP A 60 12.19 6.50 10.24
C ASP A 60 12.61 5.44 9.23
N ASP A 61 12.57 4.17 9.60
CA ASP A 61 12.95 3.08 8.72
C ASP A 61 12.11 1.84 9.03
N VAL A 62 11.95 1.00 8.04
CA VAL A 62 11.28 -0.28 8.17
C VAL A 62 11.64 -1.15 6.97
N GLU A 63 11.79 -2.44 7.22
CA GLU A 63 11.96 -3.39 6.14
C GLU A 63 10.61 -3.64 5.48
N VAL A 64 10.55 -3.44 4.16
CA VAL A 64 9.32 -3.64 3.38
C VAL A 64 9.45 -4.96 2.62
N ASP A 65 8.76 -5.98 3.12
CA ASP A 65 8.66 -7.25 2.43
C ASP A 65 7.71 -7.13 1.24
N LEU A 66 8.03 -7.79 0.13
CA LEU A 66 7.20 -7.71 -1.07
C LEU A 66 5.76 -8.17 -0.82
N ASP A 67 5.59 -9.19 0.02
CA ASP A 67 4.27 -9.76 0.35
C ASP A 67 3.32 -8.75 0.99
N MET A 68 3.86 -7.79 1.75
CA MET A 68 3.05 -6.79 2.44
C MET A 68 3.17 -5.38 1.83
N ALA A 69 3.98 -5.23 0.79
CA ALA A 69 4.30 -3.90 0.24
C ALA A 69 3.06 -3.14 -0.21
N MET A 70 2.09 -3.80 -0.86
CA MET A 70 0.87 -3.13 -1.33
C MET A 70 -0.05 -2.74 -0.16
N GLU A 71 -0.21 -3.62 0.82
CA GLU A 71 -1.02 -3.30 2.01
C GLU A 71 -0.36 -2.18 2.82
N LEU A 72 0.95 -2.21 2.97
CA LEU A 72 1.67 -1.15 3.67
C LEU A 72 1.62 0.17 2.89
N PHE A 73 1.69 0.11 1.56
CA PHE A 73 1.47 1.27 0.70
C PHE A 73 0.09 1.89 0.95
N GLN A 74 -0.94 1.06 0.99
CA GLN A 74 -2.30 1.52 1.22
C GLN A 74 -2.44 2.15 2.61
N ALA A 75 -1.87 1.54 3.64
CA ALA A 75 -1.88 2.10 4.99
C ALA A 75 -1.11 3.43 5.03
N ALA A 76 0.07 3.49 4.42
CA ALA A 76 0.85 4.73 4.37
C ALA A 76 0.08 5.85 3.67
N ASP A 77 -0.65 5.54 2.61
CA ASP A 77 -1.50 6.50 1.93
C ASP A 77 -2.65 6.97 2.84
N GLN A 78 -3.34 6.04 3.47
CA GLN A 78 -4.45 6.33 4.38
C GLN A 78 -4.02 7.21 5.56
N PHE A 79 -2.86 6.94 6.13
CA PHE A 79 -2.36 7.68 7.28
C PHE A 79 -1.48 8.90 6.91
N GLY A 80 -1.28 9.16 5.63
CA GLY A 80 -0.56 10.34 5.15
C GLY A 80 0.95 10.28 5.31
N VAL A 81 1.54 9.08 5.34
CA VAL A 81 2.99 8.89 5.53
C VAL A 81 3.65 8.73 4.16
N GLU A 82 3.93 9.87 3.53
CA GLU A 82 4.35 9.91 2.12
C GLU A 82 5.68 9.21 1.84
N ARG A 83 6.67 9.36 2.72
CA ARG A 83 7.96 8.71 2.50
C ARG A 83 7.85 7.18 2.57
N LEU A 84 7.06 6.66 3.52
CA LEU A 84 6.81 5.23 3.62
C LEU A 84 6.08 4.72 2.37
N LYS A 85 5.13 5.48 1.87
CA LYS A 85 4.41 5.18 0.63
C LYS A 85 5.39 5.02 -0.54
N ARG A 86 6.33 5.96 -0.68
CA ARG A 86 7.37 5.89 -1.73
C ARG A 86 8.31 4.70 -1.56
N MET A 87 8.64 4.35 -0.31
CA MET A 87 9.47 3.16 -0.03
C MET A 87 8.78 1.89 -0.51
N CYS A 88 7.47 1.77 -0.28
CA CYS A 88 6.69 0.63 -0.75
C CYS A 88 6.63 0.55 -2.27
N GLU A 89 6.41 1.68 -2.95
CA GLU A 89 6.42 1.73 -4.42
C GLU A 89 7.78 1.29 -4.98
N SER A 90 8.86 1.83 -4.42
CA SER A 90 10.22 1.48 -4.86
C SER A 90 10.49 -0.01 -4.69
N ARG A 91 10.03 -0.59 -3.59
CA ARG A 91 10.20 -2.03 -3.33
C ARG A 91 9.49 -2.86 -4.38
N MET A 92 8.26 -2.50 -4.72
CA MET A 92 7.48 -3.22 -5.72
C MET A 92 8.08 -3.06 -7.12
N LEU A 93 8.49 -1.84 -7.48
CA LEU A 93 9.11 -1.60 -8.79
C LEU A 93 10.44 -2.31 -8.96
N GLY A 94 11.24 -2.39 -7.88
CA GLY A 94 12.50 -3.12 -7.91
C GLY A 94 12.34 -4.63 -8.01
N SER A 95 11.13 -5.13 -7.78
CA SER A 95 10.81 -6.56 -7.81
C SER A 95 10.00 -6.97 -9.03
N ILE A 96 9.64 -6.02 -9.90
CA ILE A 96 8.81 -6.33 -11.06
C ILE A 96 9.57 -7.20 -12.07
N HIS A 97 8.91 -8.25 -12.51
CA HIS A 97 9.42 -9.12 -13.57
C HIS A 97 8.22 -9.70 -14.34
N VAL A 98 8.51 -10.45 -15.41
CA VAL A 98 7.48 -10.98 -16.30
C VAL A 98 6.39 -11.75 -15.55
N GLU A 99 6.78 -12.56 -14.56
CA GLU A 99 5.85 -13.45 -13.86
C GLU A 99 4.91 -12.72 -12.90
N ASN A 100 5.28 -11.53 -12.38
CA ASN A 100 4.46 -10.80 -11.41
C ASN A 100 3.90 -9.47 -11.93
N ALA A 101 4.27 -9.05 -13.13
CA ALA A 101 3.90 -7.74 -13.65
C ALA A 101 2.38 -7.52 -13.68
N ALA A 102 1.62 -8.50 -14.16
CA ALA A 102 0.16 -8.40 -14.23
C ALA A 102 -0.46 -8.32 -12.83
N THR A 103 0.06 -9.09 -11.88
CA THR A 103 -0.41 -9.06 -10.48
C THR A 103 -0.18 -7.68 -9.86
N ILE A 104 1.00 -7.11 -10.03
CA ILE A 104 1.33 -5.80 -9.48
C ILE A 104 0.52 -4.70 -10.17
N PHE A 105 0.35 -4.78 -11.49
CA PHE A 105 -0.47 -3.84 -12.25
C PHE A 105 -1.92 -3.85 -11.76
N HIS A 106 -2.50 -5.03 -11.60
CA HIS A 106 -3.87 -5.17 -11.10
C HIS A 106 -4.03 -4.59 -9.69
N ALA A 107 -3.09 -4.89 -8.80
CA ALA A 107 -3.10 -4.35 -7.44
C ALA A 107 -2.93 -2.82 -7.44
N ALA A 108 -2.05 -2.29 -8.28
CA ALA A 108 -1.87 -0.84 -8.41
C ALA A 108 -3.15 -0.15 -8.90
N ASP A 109 -3.88 -0.79 -9.82
CA ASP A 109 -5.17 -0.28 -10.29
C ASP A 109 -6.21 -0.28 -9.17
N GLN A 110 -6.32 -1.39 -8.44
CA GLN A 110 -7.28 -1.52 -7.34
C GLN A 110 -7.06 -0.50 -6.23
N HIS A 111 -5.81 -0.17 -5.94
CA HIS A 111 -5.46 0.73 -4.84
C HIS A 111 -5.14 2.15 -5.29
N ALA A 112 -5.46 2.49 -6.54
CA ALA A 112 -5.25 3.81 -7.12
C ALA A 112 -3.81 4.32 -6.97
N ALA A 113 -2.84 3.41 -7.08
CA ALA A 113 -1.42 3.73 -7.02
C ALA A 113 -0.95 4.20 -8.42
N ALA A 114 -1.26 5.45 -8.75
CA ALA A 114 -1.12 5.96 -10.13
C ALA A 114 0.29 5.84 -10.70
N SER A 115 1.31 6.22 -9.94
CA SER A 115 2.70 6.14 -10.40
C SER A 115 3.14 4.71 -10.62
N LEU A 116 2.82 3.81 -9.68
CA LEU A 116 3.14 2.39 -9.80
C LEU A 116 2.40 1.78 -10.99
N ARG A 117 1.13 2.13 -11.16
CA ARG A 117 0.29 1.65 -12.26
C ARG A 117 0.89 2.01 -13.61
N GLU A 118 1.29 3.26 -13.77
CA GLU A 118 1.90 3.75 -15.01
C GLU A 118 3.19 2.99 -15.33
N LYS A 119 4.04 2.79 -14.33
CA LYS A 119 5.30 2.08 -14.54
C LYS A 119 5.10 0.60 -14.82
N CYS A 120 4.09 -0.02 -14.19
CA CYS A 120 3.72 -1.41 -14.49
C CYS A 120 3.20 -1.53 -15.93
N LEU A 121 2.37 -0.60 -16.38
CA LEU A 121 1.87 -0.61 -17.75
C LEU A 121 3.02 -0.51 -18.75
N ALA A 122 3.97 0.38 -18.50
CA ALA A 122 5.15 0.52 -19.34
C ALA A 122 5.96 -0.78 -19.40
N PHE A 123 6.14 -1.45 -18.27
CA PHE A 123 6.83 -2.74 -18.23
C PHE A 123 6.08 -3.81 -19.03
N VAL A 124 4.77 -3.89 -18.86
CA VAL A 124 3.93 -4.85 -19.59
C VAL A 124 4.03 -4.62 -21.09
N LEU A 125 3.98 -3.37 -21.55
CA LEU A 125 4.09 -3.05 -22.96
C LEU A 125 5.48 -3.38 -23.52
N ALA A 126 6.53 -3.15 -22.76
CA ALA A 126 7.90 -3.48 -23.16
C ALA A 126 8.15 -4.99 -23.22
N ASN A 127 7.37 -5.78 -22.49
CA ASN A 127 7.51 -7.23 -22.40
C ASN A 127 6.21 -7.94 -22.77
N PHE A 128 5.47 -7.39 -23.71
CA PHE A 128 4.08 -7.79 -24.00
C PHE A 128 3.92 -9.28 -24.25
N ASP A 129 4.70 -9.85 -25.16
CA ASP A 129 4.55 -11.26 -25.53
C ASP A 129 4.83 -12.19 -24.34
N ALA A 130 5.84 -11.88 -23.56
CA ALA A 130 6.19 -12.70 -22.38
C ALA A 130 5.15 -12.57 -21.27
N VAL A 131 4.72 -11.34 -20.97
CA VAL A 131 3.75 -11.08 -19.89
C VAL A 131 2.38 -11.69 -20.20
N THR A 132 1.91 -11.58 -21.44
CA THR A 132 0.58 -12.07 -21.82
C THR A 132 0.48 -13.60 -21.82
N ARG A 133 1.61 -14.30 -21.76
CA ARG A 133 1.66 -15.75 -21.67
C ARG A 133 1.68 -16.25 -20.23
N THR A 134 1.75 -15.36 -19.25
CA THR A 134 1.84 -15.76 -17.83
C THR A 134 0.48 -16.12 -17.28
N GLN A 135 0.49 -16.96 -16.24
CA GLN A 135 -0.71 -17.28 -15.47
C GLN A 135 -1.27 -16.03 -14.79
N ALA A 136 -0.41 -15.15 -14.28
CA ALA A 136 -0.82 -13.90 -13.63
C ALA A 136 -1.65 -13.02 -14.56
N PHE A 137 -1.25 -12.92 -15.83
CA PHE A 137 -2.00 -12.14 -16.83
C PHE A 137 -3.37 -12.77 -17.10
N GLU A 138 -3.43 -14.07 -17.22
CA GLU A 138 -4.69 -14.79 -17.44
C GLU A 138 -5.65 -14.59 -16.25
N GLU A 139 -5.15 -14.73 -15.04
CA GLU A 139 -5.95 -14.50 -13.81
C GLU A 139 -6.46 -13.06 -13.73
N MET A 140 -5.62 -12.08 -14.04
CA MET A 140 -6.02 -10.68 -14.10
C MET A 140 -7.15 -10.47 -15.11
N GLY A 141 -7.03 -11.06 -16.29
CA GLY A 141 -8.03 -10.93 -17.35
C GLY A 141 -9.38 -11.53 -16.97
N ARG A 142 -9.39 -12.59 -16.18
CA ARG A 142 -10.63 -13.19 -15.69
C ARG A 142 -11.35 -12.32 -14.67
N VAL A 143 -10.59 -11.62 -13.85
CA VAL A 143 -11.13 -10.77 -12.77
C VAL A 143 -11.47 -9.37 -13.28
N ASN A 144 -10.64 -8.83 -14.17
CA ASN A 144 -10.79 -7.46 -14.65
C ASN A 144 -10.36 -7.37 -16.12
N VAL A 145 -11.28 -7.71 -17.01
CA VAL A 145 -11.03 -7.72 -18.45
C VAL A 145 -10.74 -6.31 -18.99
N ASP A 146 -11.22 -5.27 -18.32
CA ASP A 146 -10.99 -3.89 -18.77
C ASP A 146 -9.50 -3.54 -18.79
N LEU A 147 -8.71 -4.12 -17.87
CA LEU A 147 -7.26 -3.91 -17.88
C LEU A 147 -6.59 -4.55 -19.10
N VAL A 148 -7.11 -5.68 -19.57
CA VAL A 148 -6.62 -6.31 -20.80
C VAL A 148 -6.90 -5.39 -21.99
N PHE A 149 -8.10 -4.84 -22.09
CA PHE A 149 -8.43 -3.90 -23.16
C PHE A 149 -7.57 -2.64 -23.11
N GLU A 150 -7.30 -2.13 -21.91
CA GLU A 150 -6.43 -0.97 -21.76
C GLU A 150 -5.02 -1.26 -22.28
N ILE A 151 -4.47 -2.41 -21.95
CA ILE A 151 -3.15 -2.83 -22.42
C ILE A 151 -3.13 -2.94 -23.96
N LEU A 152 -4.16 -3.55 -24.53
CA LEU A 152 -4.25 -3.70 -25.98
C LEU A 152 -4.35 -2.34 -26.70
N LYS A 153 -5.15 -1.42 -26.16
CA LYS A 153 -5.27 -0.07 -26.71
C LYS A 153 -3.96 0.70 -26.60
N ALA A 154 -3.29 0.59 -25.47
CA ALA A 154 -2.01 1.27 -25.25
C ALA A 154 -0.92 0.73 -26.20
N ARG A 155 -0.94 -0.58 -26.46
CA ARG A 155 0.01 -1.19 -27.39
C ARG A 155 -0.19 -0.69 -28.85
N ASN A 156 -1.43 -0.51 -29.23
CA ASN A 156 -1.79 -0.11 -30.61
C ASN A 156 -1.78 1.42 -30.81
N GLY A 157 -1.69 2.16 -29.73
CA GLY A 157 -1.56 3.61 -29.77
C GLY A 157 -0.11 4.02 -29.83
#